data_8389ebf7739bc2933cd6d0bec4426595
#
_entry.id   8389ebf7739bc2933cd6d0bec4426595
#
_cell.length_a   1.000
_cell.length_b   1.000
_cell.length_c   1.000
_cell.angle_alpha   90.00
_cell.angle_beta   90.00
_cell.angle_gamma   90.00
#
_symmetry.space_group_name_H-M   'P 1'
#
loop_
_entity.id
_entity.type
_entity.pdbx_description
1 polymer ?
#
loop_
_entity_poly.entity_id
_entity_poly.type
_entity_poly.pdbx_seq_one_letter_code
_entity_poly.pdbx_strand_id
1 'polypeptide(L)'
;MGALQVIARIHTELPEKFGVPRQSGLVPQLRGRIVFEPAYRNPDAVRGLEDFSHLWLIWQFSGAIRQDWSPTVRPPRLGGNRRMGVFATRSPFRPNHLGLSSVRLERVEQSEELGPVLHVCGADLMDGTPIFDIKPYLPYTDSHPDAVGGFTDGLESRCLRVECPPQLLERIPADSREGLLGVLAGDPRPRYQEDPQRVYGMGFAGQNVRFTVAGDTLTVRSIDPLEK
;
A
#
# COMPACT_ATOMS: atom_id res chain seq x y z
N MET A 1 23.53 -13.27 14.85
CA MET A 1 22.89 -12.21 14.07
C MET A 1 21.79 -11.60 14.91
N GLY A 2 21.76 -10.25 15.05
CA GLY A 2 20.68 -9.58 15.78
C GLY A 2 19.35 -9.67 15.02
N ALA A 3 18.23 -9.69 15.75
CA ALA A 3 16.92 -9.55 15.16
C ALA A 3 16.77 -8.14 14.55
N LEU A 4 16.02 -8.01 13.46
CA LEU A 4 15.66 -6.70 12.90
C LEU A 4 14.88 -5.88 13.93
N GLN A 5 15.20 -4.61 14.04
CA GLN A 5 14.53 -3.68 14.95
C GLN A 5 13.47 -2.90 14.18
N VAL A 6 12.29 -2.75 14.77
CA VAL A 6 11.28 -1.82 14.23
C VAL A 6 11.73 -0.41 14.58
N ILE A 7 12.00 0.40 13.56
CA ILE A 7 12.45 1.79 13.75
C ILE A 7 11.31 2.80 13.66
N ALA A 8 10.24 2.43 12.93
CA ALA A 8 9.09 3.30 12.69
C ALA A 8 7.85 2.46 12.34
N ARG A 9 6.69 3.12 12.35
CA ARG A 9 5.45 2.59 11.79
C ARG A 9 4.85 3.59 10.81
N ILE A 10 4.25 3.05 9.76
CA ILE A 10 3.46 3.89 8.86
C ILE A 10 1.99 3.89 9.29
N HIS A 11 1.38 5.08 9.27
CA HIS A 11 -0.05 5.29 9.46
C HIS A 11 -0.68 5.67 8.14
N THR A 12 -1.69 4.91 7.72
CA THR A 12 -2.40 5.07 6.45
C THR A 12 -3.91 5.03 6.64
N GLU A 13 -4.66 5.30 5.59
CA GLU A 13 -6.13 5.18 5.57
C GLU A 13 -6.63 3.75 5.40
N LEU A 14 -5.73 2.77 5.25
CA LEU A 14 -6.04 1.37 4.93
C LEU A 14 -5.88 0.49 6.18
N PRO A 15 -6.95 0.25 6.96
CA PRO A 15 -6.86 -0.50 8.22
C PRO A 15 -6.66 -2.00 8.01
N GLU A 16 -6.97 -2.50 6.82
CA GLU A 16 -6.94 -3.92 6.49
C GLU A 16 -6.33 -4.19 5.11
N LYS A 17 -6.04 -5.45 4.83
CA LYS A 17 -5.40 -5.87 3.57
C LYS A 17 -6.28 -5.65 2.34
N PHE A 18 -7.60 -5.70 2.48
CA PHE A 18 -8.53 -5.47 1.38
C PHE A 18 -8.53 -3.98 1.02
N GLY A 19 -8.21 -3.66 -0.22
CA GLY A 19 -8.04 -2.28 -0.67
C GLY A 19 -6.60 -1.80 -0.76
N VAL A 20 -5.64 -2.48 -0.11
CA VAL A 20 -4.22 -2.12 -0.24
C VAL A 20 -3.78 -2.29 -1.70
N PRO A 21 -3.20 -1.26 -2.34
CA PRO A 21 -2.63 -1.36 -3.67
C PRO A 21 -1.62 -2.49 -3.77
N ARG A 22 -1.57 -3.14 -4.91
CA ARG A 22 -0.69 -4.31 -5.11
C ARG A 22 0.78 -3.97 -5.14
N GLN A 23 1.13 -2.73 -5.46
CA GLN A 23 2.49 -2.18 -5.47
C GLN A 23 2.42 -0.70 -5.12
N SER A 24 3.51 -0.17 -4.58
CA SER A 24 3.68 1.25 -4.35
C SER A 24 3.60 2.06 -5.66
N GLY A 25 3.14 3.28 -5.57
CA GLY A 25 3.02 4.20 -6.70
C GLY A 25 1.82 3.96 -7.61
N LEU A 26 1.07 2.84 -7.48
CA LEU A 26 -0.14 2.61 -8.31
C LEU A 26 -1.28 3.57 -7.97
N VAL A 27 -1.33 4.06 -6.74
CA VAL A 27 -2.27 5.08 -6.28
C VAL A 27 -1.46 6.20 -5.63
N PRO A 28 -0.90 7.13 -6.42
CA PRO A 28 0.01 8.15 -5.91
C PRO A 28 -0.65 9.16 -4.97
N GLN A 29 -1.98 9.20 -4.90
CA GLN A 29 -2.75 10.07 -4.00
C GLN A 29 -2.92 9.48 -2.59
N LEU A 30 -2.62 8.19 -2.37
CA LEU A 30 -2.65 7.61 -1.02
C LEU A 30 -1.58 8.24 -0.15
N ARG A 31 -2.00 8.81 0.96
CA ARG A 31 -1.12 9.44 1.94
C ARG A 31 -0.77 8.50 3.07
N GLY A 32 0.43 8.68 3.60
CA GLY A 32 0.89 7.99 4.79
C GLY A 32 1.79 8.87 5.64
N ARG A 33 1.80 8.60 6.94
CA ARG A 33 2.71 9.24 7.89
C ARG A 33 3.58 8.17 8.52
N ILE A 34 4.89 8.33 8.42
CA ILE A 34 5.85 7.45 9.08
C ILE A 34 6.25 8.10 10.39
N VAL A 35 5.92 7.44 11.49
CA VAL A 35 6.22 7.88 12.86
C VAL A 35 7.28 6.95 13.43
N PHE A 36 8.40 7.52 13.87
CA PHE A 36 9.49 6.77 14.46
C PHE A 36 9.14 6.25 15.86
N GLU A 37 9.63 5.07 16.18
CA GLU A 37 9.59 4.56 17.56
C GLU A 37 10.43 5.48 18.48
N PRO A 38 10.08 5.62 19.77
CA PRO A 38 10.69 6.62 20.66
C PRO A 38 12.22 6.62 20.67
N ALA A 39 12.84 5.45 20.56
CA ALA A 39 14.31 5.29 20.56
C ALA A 39 14.99 5.90 19.31
N TYR A 40 14.24 6.16 18.25
CA TYR A 40 14.75 6.60 16.93
C TYR A 40 14.28 8.00 16.52
N ARG A 41 13.67 8.77 17.44
CA ARG A 41 13.12 10.12 17.20
C ARG A 41 14.17 11.23 17.18
N ASN A 42 15.41 10.91 16.83
CA ASN A 42 16.47 11.92 16.75
C ASN A 42 16.34 12.70 15.42
N PRO A 43 16.16 14.03 15.44
CA PRO A 43 16.03 14.84 14.23
C PRO A 43 17.27 14.80 13.33
N ASP A 44 18.44 14.53 13.88
CA ASP A 44 19.67 14.40 13.09
C ASP A 44 19.64 13.17 12.16
N ALA A 45 18.87 12.14 12.50
CA ALA A 45 18.75 10.94 11.68
C ALA A 45 18.00 11.17 10.35
N VAL A 46 17.23 12.25 10.24
CA VAL A 46 16.47 12.62 9.03
C VAL A 46 17.04 13.86 8.33
N ARG A 47 18.17 14.40 8.83
CA ARG A 47 18.81 15.60 8.26
C ARG A 47 19.19 15.36 6.80
N GLY A 48 18.74 16.25 5.89
CA GLY A 48 18.98 16.17 4.45
C GLY A 48 18.05 15.20 3.72
N LEU A 49 17.08 14.57 4.40
CA LEU A 49 16.14 13.65 3.75
C LEU A 49 15.16 14.42 2.85
N GLU A 50 14.86 15.66 3.18
CA GLU A 50 14.00 16.59 2.42
C GLU A 50 14.50 16.90 1.01
N ASP A 51 15.78 16.68 0.73
CA ASP A 51 16.37 16.87 -0.60
C ASP A 51 16.03 15.70 -1.56
N PHE A 52 15.47 14.60 -1.05
CA PHE A 52 15.11 13.43 -1.85
C PHE A 52 13.61 13.39 -2.13
N SER A 53 13.26 13.12 -3.37
CA SER A 53 11.86 13.00 -3.78
C SER A 53 11.20 11.66 -3.42
N HIS A 54 12.00 10.58 -3.32
CA HIS A 54 11.51 9.23 -3.05
C HIS A 54 12.40 8.50 -2.04
N LEU A 55 11.75 7.59 -1.32
CA LEU A 55 12.38 6.75 -0.30
C LEU A 55 12.10 5.28 -0.58
N TRP A 56 13.06 4.42 -0.28
CA TRP A 56 12.87 2.99 -0.08
C TRP A 56 12.45 2.72 1.37
N LEU A 57 11.36 1.97 1.53
CA LEU A 57 10.93 1.43 2.83
C LEU A 57 11.19 -0.07 2.85
N ILE A 58 11.89 -0.55 3.86
CA ILE A 58 12.05 -1.96 4.19
C ILE A 58 11.14 -2.26 5.38
N TRP A 59 10.13 -3.11 5.18
CA TRP A 59 9.04 -3.29 6.12
C TRP A 59 8.61 -4.76 6.25
N GLN A 60 7.69 -5.07 7.17
CA GLN A 60 7.22 -6.43 7.41
C GLN A 60 5.76 -6.61 6.97
N PHE A 61 5.48 -7.72 6.30
CA PHE A 61 4.12 -8.19 6.04
C PHE A 61 3.45 -8.69 7.33
N SER A 62 3.18 -7.77 8.29
CA SER A 62 2.66 -8.10 9.63
C SER A 62 1.32 -8.82 9.61
N GLY A 63 0.45 -8.52 8.63
CA GLY A 63 -0.85 -9.17 8.44
C GLY A 63 -0.81 -10.52 7.71
N ALA A 64 0.39 -11.08 7.41
CA ALA A 64 0.50 -12.31 6.62
C ALA A 64 1.59 -13.28 7.14
N ILE A 65 1.98 -13.14 8.40
CA ILE A 65 3.00 -13.99 9.03
C ILE A 65 2.47 -15.43 9.13
N ARG A 66 3.28 -16.38 8.66
CA ARG A 66 3.04 -17.83 8.80
C ARG A 66 4.28 -18.47 9.38
N GLN A 67 4.09 -19.56 10.14
CA GLN A 67 5.21 -20.34 10.68
C GLN A 67 6.00 -21.04 9.58
N ASP A 68 5.29 -21.57 8.56
CA ASP A 68 5.90 -22.28 7.45
C ASP A 68 5.88 -21.43 6.17
N TRP A 69 6.98 -21.49 5.44
CA TRP A 69 7.08 -20.89 4.11
C TRP A 69 6.84 -21.95 3.02
N SER A 70 6.48 -21.51 1.84
CA SER A 70 6.35 -22.39 0.68
C SER A 70 7.30 -21.96 -0.44
N PRO A 71 8.02 -22.91 -1.08
CA PRO A 71 8.92 -22.58 -2.20
C PRO A 71 8.15 -22.05 -3.40
N THR A 72 6.84 -22.30 -3.50
CA THR A 72 6.01 -21.85 -4.61
C THR A 72 4.74 -21.17 -4.11
N VAL A 73 4.28 -20.19 -4.88
CA VAL A 73 3.02 -19.47 -4.68
C VAL A 73 2.20 -19.45 -5.97
N ARG A 74 0.92 -19.11 -5.87
CA ARG A 74 0.02 -18.92 -7.02
C ARG A 74 -0.32 -17.44 -7.15
N PRO A 75 0.38 -16.69 -8.04
CA PRO A 75 0.10 -15.27 -8.20
C PRO A 75 -1.33 -15.07 -8.73
N PRO A 76 -2.17 -14.21 -8.09
CA PRO A 76 -3.53 -13.95 -8.56
C PRO A 76 -3.58 -13.39 -9.99
N ARG A 77 -2.54 -12.68 -10.43
CA ARG A 77 -2.43 -12.13 -11.79
C ARG A 77 -2.30 -13.20 -12.88
N LEU A 78 -1.89 -14.42 -12.53
CA LEU A 78 -1.81 -15.58 -13.43
C LEU A 78 -3.05 -16.48 -13.32
N GLY A 79 -4.20 -15.93 -12.89
CA GLY A 79 -5.46 -16.68 -12.73
C GLY A 79 -5.46 -17.66 -11.55
N GLY A 80 -4.44 -17.64 -10.69
CA GLY A 80 -4.34 -18.51 -9.51
C GLY A 80 -4.02 -19.98 -9.81
N ASN A 81 -3.90 -20.39 -11.08
CA ASN A 81 -3.66 -21.79 -11.49
C ASN A 81 -2.17 -22.08 -11.70
N ARG A 82 -1.38 -21.11 -12.10
CA ARG A 82 0.06 -21.27 -12.36
C ARG A 82 0.86 -21.07 -11.07
N ARG A 83 1.73 -22.03 -10.75
CA ARG A 83 2.69 -21.92 -9.65
C ARG A 83 3.96 -21.20 -10.13
N MET A 84 4.46 -20.31 -9.28
CA MET A 84 5.71 -19.59 -9.46
C MET A 84 6.61 -19.78 -8.24
N GLY A 85 7.92 -19.79 -8.41
CA GLY A 85 8.85 -19.74 -7.28
C GLY A 85 8.60 -18.47 -6.44
N VAL A 86 8.62 -18.61 -5.11
CA VAL A 86 8.31 -17.47 -4.21
C VAL A 86 9.25 -16.29 -4.45
N PHE A 87 10.51 -16.54 -4.78
CA PHE A 87 11.52 -15.51 -5.05
C PHE A 87 11.35 -14.84 -6.43
N ALA A 88 10.60 -15.47 -7.35
CA ALA A 88 10.18 -14.83 -8.60
C ALA A 88 8.92 -13.98 -8.44
N THR A 89 8.46 -13.73 -7.21
CA THR A 89 7.26 -12.96 -6.91
C THR A 89 7.51 -11.98 -5.75
N ARG A 90 6.57 -11.05 -5.53
CA ARG A 90 6.53 -10.18 -4.34
C ARG A 90 5.50 -10.66 -3.31
N SER A 91 5.26 -11.99 -3.25
CA SER A 91 4.35 -12.60 -2.28
C SER A 91 4.82 -12.38 -0.83
N PRO A 92 3.91 -12.16 0.13
CA PRO A 92 4.24 -12.08 1.56
C PRO A 92 4.68 -13.42 2.15
N PHE A 93 4.36 -14.56 1.48
CA PHE A 93 4.64 -15.92 1.98
C PHE A 93 6.07 -16.35 1.71
N ARG A 94 7.02 -15.52 2.12
CA ARG A 94 8.47 -15.71 1.98
C ARG A 94 9.11 -15.92 3.36
N PRO A 95 10.34 -16.50 3.42
CA PRO A 95 10.95 -16.88 4.71
C PRO A 95 11.04 -15.74 5.73
N ASN A 96 11.39 -14.53 5.29
CA ASN A 96 11.61 -13.39 6.18
C ASN A 96 10.45 -12.39 6.22
N HIS A 97 9.37 -12.60 5.46
CA HIS A 97 8.20 -11.72 5.40
C HIS A 97 8.53 -10.23 5.17
N LEU A 98 9.64 -9.94 4.47
CA LEU A 98 10.06 -8.56 4.20
C LEU A 98 9.42 -8.04 2.93
N GLY A 99 8.96 -6.79 3.00
CA GLY A 99 8.51 -5.98 1.89
C GLY A 99 9.51 -4.88 1.56
N LEU A 100 9.48 -4.40 0.32
CA LEU A 100 10.26 -3.29 -0.19
C LEU A 100 9.34 -2.43 -1.05
N SER A 101 9.20 -1.16 -0.69
CA SER A 101 8.34 -0.21 -1.40
C SER A 101 9.08 1.11 -1.63
N SER A 102 9.00 1.63 -2.84
CA SER A 102 9.40 3.01 -3.11
C SER A 102 8.20 3.93 -2.95
N VAL A 103 8.33 4.95 -2.11
CA VAL A 103 7.27 5.94 -1.85
C VAL A 103 7.78 7.34 -2.14
N ARG A 104 6.89 8.25 -2.55
CA ARG A 104 7.24 9.66 -2.73
C ARG A 104 7.26 10.34 -1.36
N LEU A 105 8.36 11.01 -1.03
CA LEU A 105 8.43 11.89 0.13
C LEU A 105 7.72 13.21 -0.20
N GLU A 106 6.75 13.60 0.61
CA GLU A 106 6.02 14.85 0.48
C GLU A 106 6.67 15.96 1.30
N ARG A 107 6.97 15.67 2.58
CA ARG A 107 7.68 16.57 3.50
C ARG A 107 8.20 15.84 4.73
N VAL A 108 9.14 16.44 5.42
CA VAL A 108 9.60 16.09 6.76
C VAL A 108 9.03 17.12 7.73
N GLU A 109 8.26 16.66 8.72
CA GLU A 109 7.68 17.49 9.78
C GLU A 109 8.44 17.26 11.08
N GLN A 110 8.74 18.32 11.81
CA GLN A 110 9.27 18.25 13.17
C GLN A 110 8.12 18.46 14.16
N SER A 111 7.63 17.36 14.73
CA SER A 111 6.56 17.38 15.74
C SER A 111 7.16 17.50 17.14
N GLU A 112 6.57 18.34 17.99
CA GLU A 112 7.00 18.47 19.40
C GLU A 112 6.80 17.17 20.18
N GLU A 113 5.76 16.39 19.88
CA GLU A 113 5.41 15.17 20.59
C GLU A 113 6.07 13.93 19.97
N LEU A 114 6.07 13.84 18.64
CA LEU A 114 6.47 12.63 17.91
C LEU A 114 7.90 12.69 17.36
N GLY A 115 8.58 13.85 17.49
CA GLY A 115 9.86 14.07 16.81
C GLY A 115 9.66 14.18 15.30
N PRO A 116 10.62 13.74 14.47
CA PRO A 116 10.48 13.79 13.03
C PRO A 116 9.38 12.83 12.56
N VAL A 117 8.53 13.33 11.66
CA VAL A 117 7.47 12.59 10.98
C VAL A 117 7.66 12.73 9.48
N LEU A 118 7.69 11.63 8.75
CA LEU A 118 7.78 11.68 7.28
C LEU A 118 6.39 11.54 6.68
N HIS A 119 5.98 12.51 5.89
CA HIS A 119 4.75 12.45 5.10
C HIS A 119 5.10 11.89 3.72
N VAL A 120 4.43 10.81 3.34
CA VAL A 120 4.68 10.08 2.10
C VAL A 120 3.40 9.85 1.31
N CYS A 121 3.57 9.64 0.01
CA CYS A 121 2.48 9.31 -0.90
C CYS A 121 2.77 8.04 -1.69
N GLY A 122 1.70 7.33 -2.09
CA GLY A 122 1.78 6.15 -2.93
C GLY A 122 2.20 4.88 -2.20
N ALA A 123 2.05 4.82 -0.88
CA ALA A 123 2.35 3.62 -0.10
C ALA A 123 1.34 2.49 -0.37
N ASP A 124 1.86 1.26 -0.42
CA ASP A 124 1.10 0.00 -0.54
C ASP A 124 1.11 -0.79 0.79
N LEU A 125 0.95 -0.07 1.90
CA LEU A 125 1.05 -0.59 3.25
C LEU A 125 -0.24 -0.35 4.04
N MET A 126 -0.59 -1.33 4.90
CA MET A 126 -1.66 -1.19 5.88
C MET A 126 -1.25 -0.23 7.00
N ASP A 127 -2.24 0.36 7.65
CA ASP A 127 -2.03 1.12 8.89
C ASP A 127 -1.29 0.29 9.95
N GLY A 128 -0.36 0.93 10.66
CA GLY A 128 0.45 0.30 11.70
C GLY A 128 1.56 -0.63 11.20
N THR A 129 1.79 -0.75 9.88
CA THR A 129 2.85 -1.61 9.33
C THR A 129 4.23 -1.21 9.87
N PRO A 130 5.00 -2.17 10.47
CA PRO A 130 6.32 -1.90 11.00
C PRO A 130 7.36 -1.72 9.90
N ILE A 131 8.21 -0.71 10.05
CA ILE A 131 9.33 -0.37 9.16
C ILE A 131 10.62 -0.67 9.89
N PHE A 132 11.55 -1.34 9.20
CA PHE A 132 12.87 -1.73 9.71
C PHE A 132 13.99 -0.83 9.22
N ASP A 133 13.85 -0.22 8.02
CA ASP A 133 14.85 0.68 7.46
C ASP A 133 14.23 1.63 6.44
N ILE A 134 14.84 2.79 6.30
CA ILE A 134 14.49 3.82 5.33
C ILE A 134 15.76 4.26 4.62
N LYS A 135 15.74 4.26 3.28
CA LYS A 135 16.86 4.73 2.46
C LYS A 135 16.38 5.72 1.41
N PRO A 136 17.19 6.71 1.04
CA PRO A 136 16.87 7.54 -0.12
C PRO A 136 16.86 6.72 -1.41
N TYR A 137 15.96 7.04 -2.32
CA TYR A 137 15.99 6.53 -3.69
C TYR A 137 16.99 7.32 -4.53
N LEU A 138 17.92 6.64 -5.17
CA LEU A 138 18.99 7.23 -5.95
C LEU A 138 18.77 6.93 -7.45
N PRO A 139 18.24 7.87 -8.26
CA PRO A 139 17.86 7.61 -9.65
C PRO A 139 18.99 7.04 -10.51
N TYR A 140 20.23 7.44 -10.27
CA TYR A 140 21.38 7.02 -11.07
C TYR A 140 21.76 5.54 -10.88
N THR A 141 21.30 4.89 -9.81
CA THR A 141 21.61 3.48 -9.50
C THR A 141 20.35 2.61 -9.31
N ASP A 142 19.23 3.19 -8.85
CA ASP A 142 18.02 2.42 -8.56
C ASP A 142 17.09 2.29 -9.78
N SER A 143 17.27 3.16 -10.81
CA SER A 143 16.46 3.13 -12.02
C SER A 143 17.10 2.26 -13.09
N HIS A 144 16.34 1.27 -13.57
CA HIS A 144 16.72 0.38 -14.68
C HIS A 144 15.64 0.45 -15.77
N PRO A 145 15.68 1.46 -16.68
CA PRO A 145 14.64 1.66 -17.70
C PRO A 145 14.48 0.50 -18.67
N ASP A 146 15.53 -0.28 -18.86
CA ASP A 146 15.62 -1.45 -19.74
C ASP A 146 15.31 -2.80 -19.03
N ALA A 147 14.90 -2.74 -17.74
CA ALA A 147 14.60 -3.95 -16.98
C ALA A 147 13.41 -4.72 -17.57
N VAL A 148 13.53 -6.03 -17.63
CA VAL A 148 12.48 -6.95 -18.08
C VAL A 148 11.65 -7.42 -16.88
N GLY A 149 10.34 -7.24 -16.93
CA GLY A 149 9.41 -7.55 -15.84
C GLY A 149 8.96 -9.01 -15.74
N GLY A 150 9.47 -9.90 -16.60
CA GLY A 150 9.14 -11.32 -16.60
C GLY A 150 7.65 -11.58 -16.83
N PHE A 151 7.01 -12.36 -15.95
CA PHE A 151 5.58 -12.67 -16.09
C PHE A 151 4.65 -11.46 -15.83
N THR A 152 5.18 -10.33 -15.42
CA THR A 152 4.40 -9.09 -15.23
C THR A 152 4.33 -8.24 -16.50
N ASP A 153 5.20 -8.51 -17.49
CA ASP A 153 5.15 -7.83 -18.77
C ASP A 153 3.87 -8.20 -19.54
N GLY A 154 3.24 -7.23 -20.16
CA GLY A 154 1.98 -7.41 -20.89
C GLY A 154 0.75 -7.62 -20.01
N LEU A 155 0.87 -7.56 -18.69
CA LEU A 155 -0.29 -7.54 -17.80
C LEU A 155 -0.90 -6.14 -17.79
N GLU A 156 -1.98 -5.96 -18.55
CA GLU A 156 -2.74 -4.71 -18.54
C GLU A 156 -3.23 -4.39 -17.12
N SER A 157 -3.01 -3.15 -16.71
CA SER A 157 -3.64 -2.60 -15.51
C SER A 157 -5.07 -2.23 -15.86
N ARG A 158 -6.03 -3.05 -15.44
CA ARG A 158 -7.44 -2.71 -15.58
C ARG A 158 -7.75 -1.57 -14.63
N CYS A 159 -8.25 -0.46 -15.18
CA CYS A 159 -8.73 0.67 -14.41
C CYS A 159 -10.24 0.72 -14.55
N LEU A 160 -10.97 0.69 -13.43
CA LEU A 160 -12.42 0.78 -13.42
C LEU A 160 -12.87 2.25 -13.45
N ARG A 161 -13.99 2.53 -14.10
CA ARG A 161 -14.71 3.79 -13.94
C ARG A 161 -15.39 3.77 -12.57
N VAL A 162 -15.07 4.73 -11.71
CA VAL A 162 -15.65 4.85 -10.37
C VAL A 162 -16.82 5.83 -10.39
N GLU A 163 -17.99 5.35 -9.99
CA GLU A 163 -19.18 6.16 -9.76
C GLU A 163 -19.41 6.28 -8.25
N CYS A 164 -19.13 7.46 -7.69
CA CYS A 164 -19.36 7.78 -6.29
C CYS A 164 -20.21 9.05 -6.20
N PRO A 165 -21.44 8.97 -5.67
CA PRO A 165 -22.28 10.15 -5.44
C PRO A 165 -21.54 11.17 -4.56
N PRO A 166 -21.57 12.48 -4.90
CA PRO A 166 -20.87 13.51 -4.14
C PRO A 166 -21.16 13.48 -2.64
N GLN A 167 -22.45 13.25 -2.28
CA GLN A 167 -22.89 13.19 -0.87
C GLN A 167 -22.26 12.04 -0.08
N LEU A 168 -21.92 10.92 -0.75
CA LEU A 168 -21.19 9.82 -0.14
C LEU A 168 -19.71 10.16 -0.03
N LEU A 169 -19.11 10.75 -1.06
CA LEU A 169 -17.71 11.13 -1.07
C LEU A 169 -17.39 12.19 -0.01
N GLU A 170 -18.34 13.05 0.32
CA GLU A 170 -18.21 14.05 1.39
C GLU A 170 -18.00 13.45 2.79
N ARG A 171 -18.40 12.20 3.01
CA ARG A 171 -18.16 11.46 4.27
C ARG A 171 -16.68 11.09 4.48
N ILE A 172 -15.88 11.17 3.42
CA ILE A 172 -14.42 10.95 3.46
C ILE A 172 -13.73 12.31 3.65
N PRO A 173 -12.68 12.39 4.51
CA PRO A 173 -11.87 13.59 4.64
C PRO A 173 -11.39 14.11 3.29
N ALA A 174 -11.41 15.43 3.10
CA ALA A 174 -11.20 16.04 1.78
C ALA A 174 -9.88 15.61 1.11
N ASP A 175 -8.82 15.51 1.88
CA ASP A 175 -7.48 15.12 1.41
C ASP A 175 -7.31 13.62 1.16
N SER A 176 -8.26 12.78 1.58
CA SER A 176 -8.25 11.33 1.35
C SER A 176 -9.15 10.90 0.19
N ARG A 177 -9.98 11.81 -0.35
CA ARG A 177 -10.98 11.47 -1.39
C ARG A 177 -10.36 10.96 -2.68
N GLU A 178 -9.30 11.61 -3.17
CA GLU A 178 -8.59 11.17 -4.37
C GLU A 178 -7.91 9.81 -4.15
N GLY A 179 -7.38 9.57 -2.95
CA GLY A 179 -6.82 8.28 -2.57
C GLY A 179 -7.86 7.18 -2.62
N LEU A 180 -9.06 7.40 -2.04
CA LEU A 180 -10.17 6.45 -2.14
C LEU A 180 -10.54 6.14 -3.58
N LEU A 181 -10.76 7.17 -4.41
CA LEU A 181 -11.14 6.98 -5.81
C LEU A 181 -10.06 6.21 -6.59
N GLY A 182 -8.78 6.49 -6.33
CA GLY A 182 -7.66 5.76 -6.92
C GLY A 182 -7.63 4.28 -6.52
N VAL A 183 -7.87 3.96 -5.25
CA VAL A 183 -7.96 2.56 -4.76
C VAL A 183 -9.11 1.83 -5.44
N LEU A 184 -10.29 2.44 -5.52
CA LEU A 184 -11.48 1.85 -6.15
C LEU A 184 -11.26 1.64 -7.65
N ALA A 185 -10.63 2.61 -8.35
CA ALA A 185 -10.28 2.49 -9.76
C ALA A 185 -9.30 1.34 -10.03
N GLY A 186 -8.41 1.02 -9.08
CA GLY A 186 -7.47 -0.08 -9.15
C GLY A 186 -8.07 -1.48 -9.02
N ASP A 187 -9.39 -1.61 -8.88
CA ASP A 187 -10.15 -2.85 -8.67
C ASP A 187 -9.62 -3.66 -7.47
N PRO A 188 -10.06 -3.33 -6.24
CA PRO A 188 -9.60 -4.01 -5.03
C PRO A 188 -10.05 -5.47 -4.91
N ARG A 189 -11.01 -5.92 -5.75
CA ARG A 189 -11.55 -7.28 -5.71
C ARG A 189 -10.52 -8.35 -6.06
N PRO A 190 -10.71 -9.59 -5.56
CA PRO A 190 -10.04 -10.74 -6.12
C PRO A 190 -10.47 -10.95 -7.59
N ARG A 191 -9.51 -11.10 -8.52
CA ARG A 191 -9.75 -11.18 -9.98
C ARG A 191 -10.66 -12.33 -10.45
N TYR A 192 -10.91 -13.33 -9.60
CA TYR A 192 -11.78 -14.48 -9.92
C TYR A 192 -13.24 -14.26 -9.52
N GLN A 193 -13.61 -13.07 -9.04
CA GLN A 193 -14.96 -12.75 -8.61
C GLN A 193 -15.61 -11.79 -9.63
N GLU A 194 -16.58 -12.31 -10.39
CA GLU A 194 -17.27 -11.57 -11.47
C GLU A 194 -18.78 -11.40 -11.21
N ASP A 195 -19.25 -11.57 -9.97
CA ASP A 195 -20.66 -11.39 -9.63
C ASP A 195 -21.02 -9.89 -9.56
N PRO A 196 -21.83 -9.36 -10.52
CA PRO A 196 -22.17 -7.93 -10.57
C PRO A 196 -23.13 -7.49 -9.46
N GLN A 197 -23.82 -8.44 -8.79
CA GLN A 197 -24.75 -8.12 -7.70
C GLN A 197 -24.07 -8.17 -6.32
N ARG A 198 -22.86 -8.70 -6.26
CA ARG A 198 -22.14 -8.81 -5.00
C ARG A 198 -21.73 -7.45 -4.47
N VAL A 199 -22.11 -7.18 -3.23
CA VAL A 199 -21.64 -6.00 -2.49
C VAL A 199 -20.35 -6.33 -1.76
N TYR A 200 -19.32 -5.53 -2.01
CA TYR A 200 -18.03 -5.59 -1.33
C TYR A 200 -17.97 -4.48 -0.28
N GLY A 201 -17.31 -4.72 0.84
CA GLY A 201 -17.01 -3.71 1.87
C GLY A 201 -15.51 -3.56 2.03
N MET A 202 -15.04 -2.32 2.18
CA MET A 202 -13.64 -1.96 2.35
C MET A 202 -13.52 -0.89 3.43
N GLY A 203 -12.64 -1.12 4.41
CA GLY A 203 -12.25 -0.10 5.37
C GLY A 203 -11.35 0.95 4.72
N PHE A 204 -11.69 2.24 4.87
CA PHE A 204 -10.88 3.35 4.38
C PHE A 204 -11.13 4.60 5.22
N ALA A 205 -10.08 5.22 5.78
CA ALA A 205 -10.15 6.43 6.58
C ALA A 205 -11.23 6.39 7.70
N GLY A 206 -11.34 5.25 8.40
CA GLY A 206 -12.32 5.05 9.47
C GLY A 206 -13.75 4.80 8.99
N GLN A 207 -13.98 4.66 7.69
CA GLN A 207 -15.26 4.37 7.07
C GLN A 207 -15.28 2.97 6.44
N ASN A 208 -16.46 2.36 6.35
CA ASN A 208 -16.74 1.16 5.57
C ASN A 208 -17.34 1.59 4.24
N VAL A 209 -16.58 1.46 3.16
CA VAL A 209 -17.00 1.80 1.80
C VAL A 209 -17.58 0.56 1.15
N ARG A 210 -18.90 0.57 0.86
CA ARG A 210 -19.59 -0.54 0.18
C ARG A 210 -19.79 -0.22 -1.29
N PHE A 211 -19.47 -1.18 -2.15
CA PHE A 211 -19.55 -0.99 -3.61
C PHE A 211 -19.90 -2.28 -4.34
N THR A 212 -20.39 -2.13 -5.57
CA THR A 212 -20.61 -3.20 -6.55
C THR A 212 -19.79 -2.94 -7.80
N VAL A 213 -19.50 -3.99 -8.59
CA VAL A 213 -18.81 -3.82 -9.87
C VAL A 213 -19.53 -4.59 -10.96
N ALA A 214 -19.91 -3.88 -12.01
CA ALA A 214 -20.54 -4.44 -13.20
C ALA A 214 -19.75 -4.02 -14.45
N GLY A 215 -19.22 -4.98 -15.20
CA GLY A 215 -18.32 -4.69 -16.32
C GLY A 215 -17.09 -3.89 -15.87
N ASP A 216 -16.91 -2.71 -16.44
CA ASP A 216 -15.79 -1.80 -16.15
C ASP A 216 -16.17 -0.66 -15.18
N THR A 217 -17.36 -0.75 -14.55
CA THR A 217 -17.85 0.31 -13.66
C THR A 217 -17.97 -0.20 -12.23
N LEU A 218 -17.35 0.51 -11.30
CA LEU A 218 -17.49 0.36 -9.87
C LEU A 218 -18.44 1.44 -9.34
N THR A 219 -19.53 1.04 -8.71
CA THR A 219 -20.51 1.97 -8.13
C THR A 219 -20.47 1.89 -6.61
N VAL A 220 -20.16 3.01 -5.94
CA VAL A 220 -20.24 3.12 -4.48
C VAL A 220 -21.69 3.17 -4.05
N ARG A 221 -22.08 2.28 -3.13
CA ARG A 221 -23.44 2.11 -2.61
C ARG A 221 -23.67 2.83 -1.29
N SER A 222 -22.71 2.73 -0.39
CA SER A 222 -22.73 3.46 0.89
C SER A 222 -21.32 3.69 1.43
N ILE A 223 -21.19 4.70 2.27
CA ILE A 223 -20.00 4.96 3.08
C ILE A 223 -20.51 5.21 4.49
N ASP A 224 -20.21 4.32 5.41
CA ASP A 224 -20.73 4.34 6.78
C ASP A 224 -19.55 4.22 7.77
N PRO A 225 -19.67 4.68 9.02
CA PRO A 225 -18.61 4.50 10.01
C PRO A 225 -18.16 3.03 10.09
N LEU A 226 -16.86 2.79 10.18
CA LEU A 226 -16.32 1.44 10.34
C LEU A 226 -16.61 1.00 11.78
N GLU A 227 -17.44 -0.04 11.94
CA GLU A 227 -17.67 -0.66 13.24
C GLU A 227 -16.37 -1.31 13.74
N LYS A 228 -16.05 -1.06 15.01
CA LYS A 228 -14.83 -1.57 15.68
C LYS A 228 -14.97 -3.03 16.05
#